data_73ccc37f34eb993ffdcbd6ba7af4dd36
#
_entry.id   73ccc37f34eb993ffdcbd6ba7af4dd36
#
_cell.length_a   1.000
_cell.length_b   1.000
_cell.length_c   1.000
_cell.angle_alpha   90.00
_cell.angle_beta   90.00
_cell.angle_gamma   90.00
#
_symmetry.space_group_name_H-M   'P 1'
#
loop_
_entity.id
_entity.type
_entity.pdbx_description
1 polymer ?
#
loop_
_entity_poly.entity_id
_entity_poly.type
_entity_poly.pdbx_seq_one_letter_code
_entity_poly.pdbx_strand_id
1 'polypeptide(L)'
;MIKKVFRRFSSSLMIALVALFSVSCAYNSKRIDPATVYGGSNNSTYSRISDDNTPSYSQVPDDSTRNSSKSLAKKINLTDKITYPIVSVTNNINPADIKERLSKTVTVMMVGDILLHMPIEETCQQEDGSYDFSSLFANTSDIISSADLALVNQEVIIGGEELGISGYPCFNAPYPIADALVDSGFDVICHATNHALDKGSRGIINTLNYWRTAYPDIITLGIYDNEEDSKDITVVTVNDIKIAILNYTYGTNGIPIPKSMPYCVETLDKDTVIADLDLAEEIADFTIVCPHWGTEYVLHHTSYQENWSKIFLEHGADLVIGTHPHVIEDIEFYHEDGHDMLCYYSIGNFVSWTSSSGKGVLNRVVGGIADVTIKKDFEGKVYIESYDIIPTVCHLEPVTNGVSVYPLELYTEELALQNKISKQDSSFTLDNCNALVQDVWGGSCEMKFPETE
;
A
#
# COMPACT_ATOMS: atom_id res chain seq x y z
N MET A 1 -0.57 -55.38 -13.81
CA MET A 1 -1.71 -55.01 -12.92
C MET A 1 -1.21 -54.32 -11.64
N ILE A 2 -0.19 -53.45 -11.72
CA ILE A 2 0.45 -52.76 -10.55
C ILE A 2 0.69 -51.25 -10.82
N LYS A 3 0.03 -50.65 -11.79
CA LYS A 3 0.19 -49.23 -12.13
C LYS A 3 -1.03 -48.31 -11.83
N LYS A 4 -2.01 -48.79 -11.02
CA LYS A 4 -3.25 -48.02 -10.73
C LYS A 4 -3.49 -47.69 -9.25
N VAL A 5 -2.57 -47.98 -8.34
CA VAL A 5 -2.76 -47.77 -6.90
C VAL A 5 -2.08 -46.52 -6.34
N PHE A 6 -1.13 -45.89 -7.08
CA PHE A 6 -0.35 -44.73 -6.55
C PHE A 6 -0.91 -43.36 -6.87
N ARG A 7 -2.12 -43.22 -7.41
CA ARG A 7 -2.68 -41.90 -7.79
C ARG A 7 -3.80 -41.37 -6.87
N ARG A 8 -4.07 -42.04 -5.74
CA ARG A 8 -5.15 -41.64 -4.81
C ARG A 8 -4.67 -41.23 -3.40
N PHE A 9 -3.36 -41.19 -3.12
CA PHE A 9 -2.87 -40.87 -1.79
C PHE A 9 -2.26 -39.47 -1.65
N SER A 10 -2.08 -38.68 -2.73
CA SER A 10 -1.44 -37.35 -2.63
C SER A 10 -2.41 -36.19 -2.39
N SER A 11 -3.67 -36.31 -2.78
CA SER A 11 -4.67 -35.22 -2.62
C SER A 11 -5.32 -35.15 -1.24
N SER A 12 -5.36 -36.27 -0.49
CA SER A 12 -5.98 -36.27 0.85
C SER A 12 -5.03 -35.80 1.97
N LEU A 13 -3.71 -35.80 1.73
CA LEU A 13 -2.73 -35.35 2.72
C LEU A 13 -2.54 -33.82 2.67
N MET A 14 -2.72 -33.21 1.52
CA MET A 14 -2.61 -31.76 1.35
C MET A 14 -3.84 -31.02 1.92
N ILE A 15 -5.02 -31.61 1.82
CA ILE A 15 -6.26 -31.05 2.41
C ILE A 15 -6.23 -31.15 3.95
N ALA A 16 -5.55 -32.15 4.51
CA ALA A 16 -5.43 -32.30 5.95
C ALA A 16 -4.43 -31.33 6.58
N LEU A 17 -3.42 -30.86 5.85
CA LEU A 17 -2.45 -29.86 6.33
C LEU A 17 -3.04 -28.45 6.31
N VAL A 18 -3.81 -28.08 5.31
CA VAL A 18 -4.51 -26.79 5.25
C VAL A 18 -5.58 -26.68 6.34
N ALA A 19 -6.27 -27.78 6.65
CA ALA A 19 -7.27 -27.80 7.73
C ALA A 19 -6.66 -27.71 9.14
N LEU A 20 -5.38 -28.07 9.34
CA LEU A 20 -4.70 -27.97 10.63
C LEU A 20 -4.18 -26.56 10.93
N PHE A 21 -3.85 -25.76 9.90
CA PHE A 21 -3.41 -24.38 10.08
C PHE A 21 -4.55 -23.39 10.34
N SER A 22 -5.74 -23.64 9.76
CA SER A 22 -6.92 -22.80 10.01
C SER A 22 -7.52 -22.97 11.42
N VAL A 23 -7.20 -24.06 12.13
CA VAL A 23 -7.67 -24.30 13.51
C VAL A 23 -6.80 -23.60 14.56
N SER A 24 -5.54 -23.23 14.25
CA SER A 24 -4.63 -22.61 15.22
C SER A 24 -4.99 -21.16 15.56
N CYS A 25 -5.42 -20.35 14.59
CA CYS A 25 -5.88 -18.99 14.87
C CYS A 25 -7.22 -18.93 15.62
N ALA A 26 -8.10 -19.89 15.37
CA ALA A 26 -9.40 -19.94 16.06
C ALA A 26 -9.31 -20.43 17.52
N TYR A 27 -8.20 -21.11 17.91
CA TYR A 27 -8.07 -21.66 19.26
C TYR A 27 -7.48 -20.67 20.28
N ASN A 28 -6.74 -19.64 19.83
CA ASN A 28 -6.23 -18.60 20.72
C ASN A 28 -7.24 -17.49 21.04
N SER A 29 -8.32 -17.35 20.26
CA SER A 29 -9.38 -16.38 20.54
C SER A 29 -10.39 -16.85 21.61
N LYS A 30 -10.31 -18.09 22.10
CA LYS A 30 -11.25 -18.67 23.12
C LYS A 30 -10.73 -18.68 24.55
N ARG A 31 -9.61 -18.05 24.85
CA ARG A 31 -9.16 -17.86 26.25
C ARG A 31 -8.97 -16.39 26.51
N ILE A 32 -10.04 -15.72 26.93
CA ILE A 32 -10.16 -14.78 28.06
C ILE A 32 -11.57 -14.19 27.95
N ASP A 33 -12.49 -14.77 28.68
CA ASP A 33 -13.77 -14.16 29.02
C ASP A 33 -13.58 -13.48 30.39
N PRO A 34 -13.63 -12.14 30.49
CA PRO A 34 -13.41 -11.42 31.76
C PRO A 34 -14.60 -11.48 32.71
N ALA A 35 -15.67 -12.23 32.41
CA ALA A 35 -16.92 -12.20 33.19
C ALA A 35 -17.00 -13.24 34.32
N THR A 36 -15.92 -13.99 34.65
CA THR A 36 -15.98 -15.07 35.67
C THR A 36 -15.00 -14.91 36.86
N VAL A 37 -14.55 -13.69 37.14
CA VAL A 37 -13.89 -13.45 38.44
C VAL A 37 -14.44 -12.15 39.00
N TYR A 38 -15.51 -12.20 39.78
CA TYR A 38 -15.87 -11.43 40.95
C TYR A 38 -17.30 -11.76 41.36
N GLY A 39 -17.43 -12.85 42.13
CA GLY A 39 -18.54 -13.04 43.05
C GLY A 39 -18.11 -12.58 44.42
N GLY A 40 -18.71 -11.55 44.94
CA GLY A 40 -18.50 -11.05 46.28
C GLY A 40 -19.39 -9.83 46.56
N SER A 41 -20.54 -10.12 47.16
CA SER A 41 -21.50 -9.15 47.67
C SER A 41 -20.86 -8.18 48.67
N ASN A 42 -21.22 -6.85 48.56
CA ASN A 42 -21.82 -6.15 49.73
C ASN A 42 -22.36 -4.79 49.35
N ASN A 43 -23.61 -4.56 49.82
CA ASN A 43 -24.35 -3.33 49.85
C ASN A 43 -23.60 -2.19 50.59
N SER A 44 -23.65 -0.96 50.05
CA SER A 44 -24.08 0.22 50.88
C SER A 44 -24.28 1.45 49.99
N THR A 45 -25.44 1.96 50.09
CA THR A 45 -26.11 3.25 49.95
C THR A 45 -25.29 4.54 49.82
N TYR A 46 -25.75 5.35 48.80
CA TYR A 46 -25.95 6.81 48.74
C TYR A 46 -24.90 7.80 49.28
N SER A 47 -24.48 8.73 48.40
CA SER A 47 -25.04 10.12 48.38
C SER A 47 -24.42 10.94 47.24
N ARG A 48 -25.29 11.77 46.60
CA ARG A 48 -24.93 12.87 45.69
C ARG A 48 -24.16 13.93 46.47
N ILE A 49 -23.06 14.42 45.90
CA ILE A 49 -22.57 15.77 46.14
C ILE A 49 -22.10 16.32 44.77
N SER A 50 -22.75 17.38 44.32
CA SER A 50 -22.26 18.32 43.33
C SER A 50 -21.10 19.11 43.94
N ASP A 51 -20.01 19.31 43.19
CA ASP A 51 -19.37 20.63 43.22
C ASP A 51 -18.29 20.71 42.10
N ASP A 52 -18.35 21.84 41.43
CA ASP A 52 -17.37 22.43 40.52
C ASP A 52 -15.95 22.37 41.06
N ASN A 53 -14.99 21.94 40.23
CA ASN A 53 -13.66 22.52 40.26
C ASN A 53 -12.88 22.13 39.00
N THR A 54 -12.77 23.06 38.07
CA THR A 54 -11.79 23.10 37.00
C THR A 54 -10.40 23.35 37.57
N PRO A 55 -9.39 22.54 37.33
CA PRO A 55 -8.01 22.93 37.57
C PRO A 55 -7.46 23.69 36.36
N SER A 56 -7.08 24.94 36.64
CA SER A 56 -6.22 25.78 35.78
C SER A 56 -4.86 25.11 35.57
N TYR A 57 -4.50 24.83 34.34
CA TYR A 57 -3.14 24.42 33.99
C TYR A 57 -2.24 25.66 33.93
N SER A 58 -1.27 25.67 34.83
CA SER A 58 -0.15 26.59 34.86
C SER A 58 0.84 26.31 33.73
N GLN A 59 1.37 27.39 33.20
CA GLN A 59 2.38 27.57 32.17
C GLN A 59 3.54 26.55 32.23
N VAL A 60 3.85 25.97 31.06
CA VAL A 60 5.11 25.24 30.77
C VAL A 60 6.09 26.25 30.15
N PRO A 61 7.38 26.19 30.49
CA PRO A 61 8.38 27.14 30.02
C PRO A 61 8.70 26.93 28.54
N ASP A 62 8.86 28.06 27.85
CA ASP A 62 9.36 28.22 26.47
C ASP A 62 10.82 27.73 26.40
N ASP A 63 11.05 26.63 25.68
CA ASP A 63 12.41 26.24 25.27
C ASP A 63 12.52 26.28 23.74
N SER A 64 12.97 27.43 23.28
CA SER A 64 13.20 27.77 21.91
C SER A 64 14.54 27.20 21.41
N THR A 65 14.57 25.96 20.94
CA THR A 65 15.58 25.51 19.98
C THR A 65 15.16 24.18 19.30
N ARG A 66 14.29 24.26 18.31
CA ARG A 66 14.24 23.25 17.25
C ARG A 66 14.03 23.97 15.91
N ASN A 67 15.08 24.02 15.12
CA ASN A 67 15.00 24.38 13.71
C ASN A 67 14.25 23.27 12.95
N SER A 68 12.98 23.50 12.74
CA SER A 68 12.22 22.75 11.73
C SER A 68 12.19 23.62 10.46
N SER A 69 12.76 23.13 9.39
CA SER A 69 12.62 23.69 8.05
C SER A 69 11.16 23.50 7.58
N LYS A 70 10.31 24.46 7.96
CA LYS A 70 8.97 24.56 7.37
C LYS A 70 9.12 25.17 5.97
N SER A 71 8.78 24.40 4.95
CA SER A 71 8.48 24.90 3.61
C SER A 71 7.38 25.96 3.73
N LEU A 72 7.75 27.23 3.46
CA LEU A 72 6.81 28.34 3.42
C LEU A 72 6.05 28.29 2.09
N ALA A 73 4.84 27.77 2.11
CA ALA A 73 3.86 28.08 1.06
C ALA A 73 3.50 29.57 1.19
N LYS A 74 4.12 30.40 0.37
CA LYS A 74 3.87 31.82 0.30
C LYS A 74 2.56 32.05 -0.47
N LYS A 75 1.46 32.30 0.23
CA LYS A 75 0.24 32.86 -0.37
C LYS A 75 0.60 34.21 -0.97
N ILE A 76 0.75 34.28 -2.30
CA ILE A 76 0.90 35.54 -3.04
C ILE A 76 -0.52 36.06 -3.30
N ASN A 77 -0.91 37.11 -2.58
CA ASN A 77 -2.07 37.92 -2.91
C ASN A 77 -1.77 38.77 -4.15
N LEU A 78 -2.26 38.36 -5.31
CA LEU A 78 -2.16 39.14 -6.55
C LEU A 78 -3.26 40.21 -6.59
N THR A 79 -3.00 41.38 -5.99
CA THR A 79 -3.78 42.60 -6.24
C THR A 79 -2.90 43.80 -6.60
N ASP A 80 -1.72 43.58 -7.11
CA ASP A 80 -0.95 44.67 -7.72
C ASP A 80 -1.09 44.61 -9.24
N LYS A 81 -1.70 45.65 -9.79
CA LYS A 81 -1.80 45.90 -11.23
C LYS A 81 -0.40 46.03 -11.80
N ILE A 82 0.16 44.95 -12.31
CA ILE A 82 1.37 44.99 -13.16
C ILE A 82 0.92 45.36 -14.55
N THR A 83 1.18 46.60 -14.95
CA THR A 83 1.04 47.06 -16.33
C THR A 83 2.22 46.51 -17.11
N TYR A 84 2.02 45.43 -17.86
CA TYR A 84 3.04 44.96 -18.79
C TYR A 84 3.06 45.87 -20.02
N PRO A 85 4.26 46.28 -20.49
CA PRO A 85 4.37 46.91 -21.80
C PRO A 85 3.92 45.90 -22.85
N ILE A 86 2.97 46.29 -23.71
CA ILE A 86 2.59 45.50 -24.88
C ILE A 86 3.78 45.49 -25.81
N VAL A 87 4.70 44.55 -25.64
CA VAL A 87 5.64 44.16 -26.66
C VAL A 87 4.90 43.28 -27.62
N SER A 88 4.60 43.81 -28.82
CA SER A 88 4.07 43.01 -29.91
C SER A 88 5.16 42.05 -30.38
N VAL A 89 5.33 40.95 -29.68
CA VAL A 89 6.13 39.82 -30.15
C VAL A 89 5.21 38.97 -31.02
N THR A 90 5.22 39.24 -32.35
CA THR A 90 4.74 38.33 -33.35
C THR A 90 5.73 37.17 -33.44
N ASN A 91 5.86 36.38 -32.37
CA ASN A 91 6.48 35.07 -32.44
C ASN A 91 5.44 34.12 -33.04
N ASN A 92 5.79 33.47 -34.14
CA ASN A 92 5.09 32.31 -34.66
C ASN A 92 5.19 31.21 -33.56
N ILE A 93 4.33 31.26 -32.56
CA ILE A 93 4.21 30.18 -31.59
C ILE A 93 3.52 29.06 -32.38
N ASN A 94 4.23 27.93 -32.50
CA ASN A 94 3.68 26.74 -33.12
C ASN A 94 2.42 26.33 -32.34
N PRO A 95 1.26 26.07 -33.01
CA PRO A 95 0.06 25.58 -32.31
C PRO A 95 0.29 24.35 -31.47
N ALA A 96 1.23 23.47 -31.83
CA ALA A 96 1.63 22.32 -31.04
C ALA A 96 2.23 22.72 -29.68
N ASP A 97 3.09 23.78 -29.64
CA ASP A 97 3.69 24.28 -28.40
C ASP A 97 2.65 24.90 -27.46
N ILE A 98 1.55 25.45 -28.01
CA ILE A 98 0.44 25.97 -27.21
C ILE A 98 -0.35 24.81 -26.60
N LYS A 99 -0.64 23.76 -27.40
CA LYS A 99 -1.34 22.56 -26.93
C LYS A 99 -0.59 21.90 -25.79
N GLU A 100 0.71 21.72 -25.93
CA GLU A 100 1.56 21.15 -24.90
C GLU A 100 1.59 21.99 -23.61
N ARG A 101 1.66 23.32 -23.72
CA ARG A 101 1.63 24.24 -22.57
C ARG A 101 0.29 24.28 -21.83
N LEU A 102 -0.80 23.85 -22.48
CA LEU A 102 -2.14 23.76 -21.87
C LEU A 102 -2.44 22.39 -21.29
N SER A 103 -1.64 21.38 -21.64
CA SER A 103 -1.74 20.03 -21.06
C SER A 103 -1.33 20.04 -19.59
N LYS A 104 -1.89 19.13 -18.81
CA LYS A 104 -1.59 18.89 -17.40
C LYS A 104 -1.10 17.46 -17.23
N THR A 105 -0.14 17.26 -16.38
CA THR A 105 0.38 15.94 -16.04
C THR A 105 0.33 15.70 -14.54
N VAL A 106 0.18 14.43 -14.16
CA VAL A 106 0.30 13.94 -12.80
C VAL A 106 1.16 12.69 -12.83
N THR A 107 2.23 12.68 -12.04
CA THR A 107 3.03 11.49 -11.81
C THR A 107 2.46 10.73 -10.61
N VAL A 108 2.05 9.50 -10.82
CA VAL A 108 1.57 8.57 -9.80
C VAL A 108 2.62 7.51 -9.56
N MET A 109 3.04 7.33 -8.31
CA MET A 109 3.90 6.22 -7.92
C MET A 109 3.22 5.33 -6.88
N MET A 110 3.45 4.01 -6.96
CA MET A 110 3.01 3.08 -5.93
C MET A 110 4.09 2.06 -5.61
N VAL A 111 4.29 1.78 -4.31
CA VAL A 111 5.12 0.68 -3.84
C VAL A 111 4.26 -0.47 -3.34
N GLY A 112 4.81 -1.70 -3.40
CA GLY A 112 4.12 -2.92 -2.99
C GLY A 112 4.03 -3.11 -1.48
N ASP A 113 4.01 -4.38 -1.06
CA ASP A 113 3.66 -4.78 0.30
C ASP A 113 4.68 -4.31 1.34
N ILE A 114 4.22 -3.51 2.31
CA ILE A 114 4.92 -3.27 3.57
C ILE A 114 4.50 -4.37 4.53
N LEU A 115 5.27 -5.46 4.53
CA LEU A 115 5.00 -6.67 5.33
C LEU A 115 6.01 -6.79 6.46
N LEU A 116 5.69 -6.19 7.61
CA LEU A 116 6.56 -6.10 8.78
C LEU A 116 6.59 -7.42 9.55
N HIS A 117 7.48 -8.34 9.15
CA HIS A 117 7.79 -9.50 9.97
C HIS A 117 8.55 -9.09 11.25
N MET A 118 8.38 -9.84 12.34
CA MET A 118 9.03 -9.56 13.65
C MET A 118 10.51 -9.19 13.55
N PRO A 119 11.36 -9.86 12.72
CA PRO A 119 12.77 -9.46 12.64
C PRO A 119 13.01 -8.05 12.11
N ILE A 120 12.08 -7.50 11.30
CA ILE A 120 12.15 -6.11 10.86
C ILE A 120 11.81 -5.17 12.01
N GLU A 121 10.72 -5.45 12.74
CA GLU A 121 10.30 -4.67 13.88
C GLU A 121 11.36 -4.68 15.00
N GLU A 122 11.93 -5.86 15.31
CA GLU A 122 13.03 -5.99 16.25
C GLU A 122 14.28 -5.19 15.84
N THR A 123 14.56 -5.11 14.53
CA THR A 123 15.68 -4.32 13.99
C THR A 123 15.42 -2.81 14.09
N CYS A 124 14.18 -2.38 13.95
CA CYS A 124 13.77 -0.99 14.06
C CYS A 124 13.53 -0.53 15.49
N GLN A 125 13.48 -1.45 16.48
CA GLN A 125 13.32 -1.11 17.88
C GLN A 125 14.59 -0.50 18.44
N GLN A 126 14.46 0.64 19.13
CA GLN A 126 15.55 1.36 19.77
C GLN A 126 15.84 0.85 21.18
N GLU A 127 16.99 1.24 21.76
CA GLU A 127 17.38 0.83 23.11
C GLU A 127 16.40 1.28 24.21
N ASP A 128 15.66 2.36 23.98
CA ASP A 128 14.64 2.89 24.91
C ASP A 128 13.27 2.23 24.75
N GLY A 129 13.13 1.30 23.77
CA GLY A 129 11.92 0.57 23.46
C GLY A 129 11.04 1.25 22.42
N SER A 130 11.35 2.47 21.98
CA SER A 130 10.67 3.12 20.84
C SER A 130 11.03 2.44 19.51
N TYR A 131 10.36 2.84 18.43
CA TYR A 131 10.64 2.34 17.09
C TYR A 131 11.03 3.47 16.14
N ASP A 132 11.98 3.19 15.25
CA ASP A 132 12.39 4.07 14.14
C ASP A 132 12.47 3.25 12.85
N PHE A 133 11.53 3.50 11.93
CA PHE A 133 11.44 2.83 10.63
C PHE A 133 12.02 3.66 9.48
N SER A 134 12.66 4.79 9.75
CA SER A 134 13.20 5.70 8.72
C SER A 134 14.20 5.02 7.78
N SER A 135 14.98 4.05 8.33
CA SER A 135 15.96 3.31 7.54
C SER A 135 15.34 2.50 6.38
N LEU A 136 14.08 2.06 6.50
CA LEU A 136 13.40 1.27 5.49
C LEU A 136 13.34 2.00 4.14
N PHE A 137 13.14 3.31 4.18
CA PHE A 137 12.89 4.17 3.01
C PHE A 137 14.09 5.05 2.63
N ALA A 138 15.20 4.97 3.37
CA ALA A 138 16.32 5.91 3.25
C ALA A 138 16.92 6.04 1.82
N ASN A 139 16.81 5.00 0.98
CA ASN A 139 17.34 5.02 -0.39
C ASN A 139 16.25 5.20 -1.45
N THR A 140 15.00 5.37 -1.06
CA THR A 140 13.84 5.48 -1.97
C THR A 140 12.95 6.69 -1.71
N SER A 141 13.09 7.35 -0.56
CA SER A 141 12.24 8.51 -0.18
C SER A 141 12.34 9.66 -1.19
N ASP A 142 13.52 9.95 -1.75
CA ASP A 142 13.66 10.99 -2.77
C ASP A 142 12.89 10.65 -4.06
N ILE A 143 12.82 9.37 -4.43
CA ILE A 143 12.05 8.89 -5.58
C ILE A 143 10.55 9.03 -5.27
N ILE A 144 10.10 8.47 -4.14
CA ILE A 144 8.71 8.47 -3.72
C ILE A 144 8.17 9.90 -3.60
N SER A 145 8.90 10.77 -2.92
CA SER A 145 8.52 12.18 -2.71
C SER A 145 8.56 13.05 -3.98
N SER A 146 9.12 12.54 -5.08
CA SER A 146 9.10 13.23 -6.37
C SER A 146 7.78 13.07 -7.12
N ALA A 147 6.93 12.10 -6.75
CA ALA A 147 5.61 11.91 -7.33
C ALA A 147 4.66 13.05 -6.95
N ASP A 148 3.71 13.35 -7.83
CA ASP A 148 2.58 14.23 -7.51
C ASP A 148 1.54 13.52 -6.61
N LEU A 149 1.53 12.18 -6.65
CA LEU A 149 0.66 11.31 -5.86
C LEU A 149 1.36 9.97 -5.60
N ALA A 150 1.75 9.72 -4.36
CA ALA A 150 2.46 8.52 -3.95
C ALA A 150 1.56 7.59 -3.11
N LEU A 151 1.44 6.33 -3.54
CA LEU A 151 0.63 5.30 -2.92
C LEU A 151 1.50 4.18 -2.30
N VAL A 152 1.00 3.52 -1.27
CA VAL A 152 1.65 2.35 -0.66
C VAL A 152 0.61 1.32 -0.22
N ASN A 153 0.93 0.03 -0.41
CA ASN A 153 0.15 -1.04 0.22
C ASN A 153 0.72 -1.35 1.61
N GLN A 154 0.09 -0.79 2.65
CA GLN A 154 0.43 -1.10 4.04
C GLN A 154 -0.29 -2.38 4.44
N GLU A 155 0.37 -3.52 4.26
CA GLU A 155 -0.27 -4.82 4.41
C GLU A 155 -0.59 -5.15 5.87
N VAL A 156 0.32 -4.79 6.77
CA VAL A 156 0.17 -5.03 8.21
C VAL A 156 -0.68 -3.94 8.85
N ILE A 157 -1.71 -4.34 9.60
CA ILE A 157 -2.53 -3.39 10.37
C ILE A 157 -1.68 -2.64 11.40
N ILE A 158 -1.88 -1.33 11.53
CA ILE A 158 -1.15 -0.44 12.46
C ILE A 158 -1.97 -0.28 13.74
N GLY A 159 -2.17 -1.39 14.47
CA GLY A 159 -3.04 -1.41 15.65
C GLY A 159 -2.41 -0.86 16.92
N GLY A 160 -1.10 -0.55 16.91
CA GLY A 160 -0.37 0.01 18.03
C GLY A 160 0.12 -1.02 19.04
N GLU A 161 1.01 -0.57 19.92
CA GLU A 161 1.65 -1.43 20.94
C GLU A 161 0.64 -1.98 21.95
N GLU A 162 -0.46 -1.29 22.21
CA GLU A 162 -1.50 -1.71 23.15
C GLU A 162 -2.26 -2.96 22.70
N LEU A 163 -2.19 -3.34 21.41
CA LEU A 163 -2.71 -4.61 20.90
C LEU A 163 -1.64 -5.70 20.82
N GLY A 164 -0.42 -5.40 21.24
CA GLY A 164 0.75 -6.28 21.20
C GLY A 164 1.30 -6.41 19.79
N ILE A 165 2.55 -5.96 19.61
CA ILE A 165 3.29 -6.09 18.35
C ILE A 165 3.49 -7.56 18.03
N SER A 166 3.25 -7.94 16.78
CA SER A 166 3.30 -9.34 16.35
C SER A 166 3.47 -9.49 14.85
N GLY A 167 4.25 -10.50 14.47
CA GLY A 167 4.42 -10.94 13.09
C GLY A 167 3.49 -12.11 12.72
N TYR A 168 3.89 -12.86 11.66
CA TYR A 168 3.14 -14.02 11.15
C TYR A 168 2.72 -14.99 12.29
N PRO A 169 1.50 -15.54 12.28
CA PRO A 169 0.47 -15.39 11.23
C PRO A 169 -0.54 -14.24 11.47
N CYS A 170 -0.49 -13.53 12.57
CA CYS A 170 -1.42 -12.45 12.94
C CYS A 170 -0.61 -11.18 13.25
N PHE A 171 -0.39 -10.40 12.23
CA PHE A 171 0.46 -9.21 12.30
C PHE A 171 -0.16 -8.05 13.10
N ASN A 172 0.69 -7.19 13.62
CA ASN A 172 0.32 -5.89 14.16
C ASN A 172 1.57 -5.01 14.28
N ALA A 173 1.55 -3.87 13.66
CA ALA A 173 2.64 -2.91 13.68
C ALA A 173 2.43 -1.80 14.72
N PRO A 174 3.53 -1.22 15.26
CA PRO A 174 3.50 -0.01 16.07
C PRO A 174 3.25 1.23 15.22
N TYR A 175 2.74 2.31 15.84
CA TYR A 175 2.39 3.55 15.12
C TYR A 175 3.55 4.24 14.39
N PRO A 176 4.83 4.21 14.84
CA PRO A 176 5.93 4.88 14.15
C PRO A 176 6.19 4.44 12.70
N ILE A 177 5.63 3.30 12.25
CA ILE A 177 5.67 2.99 10.80
C ILE A 177 4.87 4.01 9.99
N ALA A 178 3.74 4.50 10.53
CA ALA A 178 2.96 5.55 9.88
C ALA A 178 3.77 6.85 9.74
N ASP A 179 4.53 7.21 10.79
CA ASP A 179 5.41 8.38 10.77
C ASP A 179 6.46 8.25 9.62
N ALA A 180 7.07 7.07 9.51
CA ALA A 180 8.07 6.80 8.47
C ALA A 180 7.47 6.81 7.05
N LEU A 181 6.23 6.35 6.87
CA LEU A 181 5.51 6.44 5.59
C LEU A 181 5.30 7.90 5.19
N VAL A 182 4.80 8.74 6.10
CA VAL A 182 4.56 10.16 5.85
C VAL A 182 5.87 10.90 5.56
N ASP A 183 6.91 10.65 6.35
CA ASP A 183 8.23 11.27 6.17
C ASP A 183 8.89 10.87 4.83
N SER A 184 8.49 9.72 4.27
CA SER A 184 8.96 9.24 2.97
C SER A 184 8.18 9.81 1.78
N GLY A 185 7.08 10.55 2.04
CA GLY A 185 6.32 11.26 1.02
C GLY A 185 5.10 10.52 0.48
N PHE A 186 4.60 9.49 1.16
CA PHE A 186 3.35 8.84 0.76
C PHE A 186 2.13 9.69 1.12
N ASP A 187 1.18 9.77 0.18
CA ASP A 187 -0.08 10.50 0.29
C ASP A 187 -1.28 9.58 0.55
N VAL A 188 -1.22 8.35 0.01
CA VAL A 188 -2.33 7.39 0.02
C VAL A 188 -1.87 6.04 0.55
N ILE A 189 -2.55 5.57 1.60
CA ILE A 189 -2.25 4.31 2.27
C ILE A 189 -3.38 3.31 2.01
N CYS A 190 -3.09 2.25 1.26
CA CYS A 190 -4.00 1.14 0.99
C CYS A 190 -3.93 0.13 2.14
N HIS A 191 -5.06 -0.13 2.78
CA HIS A 191 -5.19 -1.04 3.92
C HIS A 191 -6.13 -2.21 3.68
N ALA A 192 -6.82 -2.31 2.52
CA ALA A 192 -7.61 -3.50 2.19
C ALA A 192 -6.66 -4.65 1.83
N THR A 193 -6.25 -5.41 2.84
CA THR A 193 -5.34 -6.54 2.73
C THR A 193 -5.90 -7.76 3.46
N ASN A 194 -5.33 -8.94 3.21
CA ASN A 194 -5.69 -10.16 3.94
C ASN A 194 -5.37 -10.08 5.44
N HIS A 195 -4.49 -9.12 5.86
CA HIS A 195 -4.10 -8.88 7.25
C HIS A 195 -4.86 -7.72 7.92
N ALA A 196 -5.82 -7.10 7.24
CA ALA A 196 -6.61 -5.98 7.80
C ALA A 196 -7.36 -6.33 9.10
N LEU A 197 -7.74 -7.59 9.30
CA LEU A 197 -8.48 -8.06 10.48
C LEU A 197 -7.64 -8.84 11.50
N ASP A 198 -6.33 -8.86 11.41
CA ASP A 198 -5.46 -9.62 12.33
C ASP A 198 -5.61 -9.22 13.80
N LYS A 199 -6.02 -7.99 14.07
CA LYS A 199 -6.38 -7.49 15.41
C LYS A 199 -7.89 -7.16 15.53
N GLY A 200 -8.71 -7.73 14.63
CA GLY A 200 -10.15 -7.52 14.59
C GLY A 200 -10.53 -6.05 14.45
N SER A 201 -11.77 -5.71 14.80
CA SER A 201 -12.26 -4.34 14.72
C SER A 201 -11.39 -3.32 15.47
N ARG A 202 -10.74 -3.73 16.56
CA ARG A 202 -9.89 -2.83 17.34
C ARG A 202 -8.64 -2.42 16.57
N GLY A 203 -8.04 -3.33 15.80
CA GLY A 203 -6.93 -3.00 14.93
C GLY A 203 -7.32 -1.91 13.94
N ILE A 204 -8.45 -2.07 13.24
CA ILE A 204 -8.99 -1.09 12.30
C ILE A 204 -9.24 0.26 12.97
N ILE A 205 -9.96 0.26 14.11
CA ILE A 205 -10.29 1.50 14.83
C ILE A 205 -9.03 2.23 15.28
N ASN A 206 -8.05 1.52 15.82
CA ASN A 206 -6.80 2.11 16.26
C ASN A 206 -6.01 2.71 15.09
N THR A 207 -5.89 1.97 13.98
CA THR A 207 -5.22 2.44 12.75
C THR A 207 -5.85 3.73 12.24
N LEU A 208 -7.17 3.76 12.06
CA LEU A 208 -7.89 4.93 11.56
C LEU A 208 -7.82 6.12 12.53
N ASN A 209 -7.91 5.88 13.83
CA ASN A 209 -7.76 6.93 14.84
C ASN A 209 -6.37 7.55 14.82
N TYR A 210 -5.33 6.72 14.65
CA TYR A 210 -3.97 7.23 14.54
C TYR A 210 -3.81 8.12 13.33
N TRP A 211 -4.20 7.67 12.13
CA TRP A 211 -4.16 8.45 10.89
C TRP A 211 -4.90 9.77 11.02
N ARG A 212 -6.15 9.75 11.46
CA ARG A 212 -6.97 10.96 11.62
C ARG A 212 -6.41 11.96 12.63
N THR A 213 -5.71 11.47 13.65
CA THR A 213 -5.19 12.32 14.73
C THR A 213 -3.81 12.88 14.40
N ALA A 214 -2.91 12.03 13.92
CA ALA A 214 -1.52 12.41 13.65
C ALA A 214 -1.36 13.04 12.26
N TYR A 215 -2.08 12.52 11.26
CA TYR A 215 -1.90 12.86 9.85
C TYR A 215 -3.24 13.00 9.10
N PRO A 216 -4.06 14.01 9.43
CA PRO A 216 -5.40 14.17 8.87
C PRO A 216 -5.45 14.45 7.37
N ASP A 217 -4.31 14.82 6.77
CA ASP A 217 -4.18 15.08 5.34
C ASP A 217 -3.80 13.80 4.54
N ILE A 218 -3.45 12.70 5.23
CA ILE A 218 -3.15 11.42 4.58
C ILE A 218 -4.46 10.70 4.27
N ILE A 219 -4.52 10.17 3.07
CA ILE A 219 -5.67 9.40 2.58
C ILE A 219 -5.49 7.94 2.97
N THR A 220 -6.48 7.37 3.66
CA THR A 220 -6.51 5.95 4.02
C THR A 220 -7.65 5.25 3.33
N LEU A 221 -7.40 4.11 2.68
CA LEU A 221 -8.36 3.37 1.87
C LEU A 221 -8.52 1.93 2.34
N GLY A 222 -9.68 1.37 2.05
CA GLY A 222 -9.93 -0.06 2.14
C GLY A 222 -10.31 -0.59 3.52
N ILE A 223 -10.21 0.24 4.58
CA ILE A 223 -10.72 -0.09 5.93
C ILE A 223 -11.55 1.07 6.48
N TYR A 224 -12.61 0.75 7.22
CA TYR A 224 -13.56 1.74 7.72
C TYR A 224 -14.06 1.40 9.12
N ASP A 225 -14.35 2.41 9.93
CA ASP A 225 -14.98 2.27 11.25
C ASP A 225 -16.42 2.77 11.31
N ASN A 226 -16.92 3.30 10.20
CA ASN A 226 -18.33 3.67 10.01
C ASN A 226 -18.82 3.32 8.59
N GLU A 227 -20.12 3.13 8.43
CA GLU A 227 -20.74 2.66 7.17
C GLU A 227 -20.88 3.79 6.13
N GLU A 228 -20.88 5.04 6.54
CA GLU A 228 -21.03 6.18 5.63
C GLU A 228 -19.76 6.35 4.81
N ASP A 229 -18.61 6.39 5.48
CA ASP A 229 -17.29 6.53 4.81
C ASP A 229 -17.00 5.35 3.86
N SER A 230 -17.50 4.13 4.14
CA SER A 230 -17.27 2.96 3.28
C SER A 230 -18.04 2.99 1.96
N LYS A 231 -18.96 3.94 1.78
CA LYS A 231 -19.76 4.10 0.55
C LYS A 231 -19.24 5.23 -0.32
N ASP A 232 -18.33 6.03 0.20
CA ASP A 232 -17.79 7.18 -0.52
C ASP A 232 -16.60 6.77 -1.37
N ILE A 233 -16.63 7.12 -2.66
CA ILE A 233 -15.47 6.95 -3.52
C ILE A 233 -14.47 8.06 -3.24
N THR A 234 -13.25 7.70 -2.91
CA THR A 234 -12.16 8.67 -2.72
C THR A 234 -11.74 9.26 -4.06
N VAL A 235 -11.89 10.58 -4.20
CA VAL A 235 -11.44 11.33 -5.37
C VAL A 235 -10.47 12.42 -4.94
N VAL A 236 -9.26 12.38 -5.50
CA VAL A 236 -8.27 13.44 -5.33
C VAL A 236 -8.21 14.30 -6.57
N THR A 237 -7.88 15.59 -6.41
CA THR A 237 -7.68 16.48 -7.56
C THR A 237 -6.25 16.98 -7.55
N VAL A 238 -5.46 16.53 -8.52
CA VAL A 238 -4.06 16.92 -8.71
C VAL A 238 -3.92 17.55 -10.09
N ASN A 239 -3.35 18.73 -10.19
CA ASN A 239 -3.14 19.45 -11.46
C ASN A 239 -4.39 19.52 -12.35
N ASP A 240 -5.57 19.76 -11.78
CA ASP A 240 -6.87 19.80 -12.48
C ASP A 240 -7.32 18.45 -13.08
N ILE A 241 -6.73 17.33 -12.65
CA ILE A 241 -7.17 15.96 -12.96
C ILE A 241 -7.81 15.38 -11.72
N LYS A 242 -9.05 14.89 -11.84
CA LYS A 242 -9.75 14.17 -10.77
C LYS A 242 -9.44 12.69 -10.90
N ILE A 243 -8.86 12.11 -9.86
CA ILE A 243 -8.45 10.72 -9.82
C ILE A 243 -9.25 10.01 -8.74
N ALA A 244 -10.07 9.03 -9.12
CA ALA A 244 -10.71 8.09 -8.19
C ALA A 244 -9.71 7.00 -7.81
N ILE A 245 -9.68 6.59 -6.53
CA ILE A 245 -8.78 5.56 -6.04
C ILE A 245 -9.58 4.55 -5.23
N LEU A 246 -9.54 3.29 -5.66
CA LEU A 246 -10.26 2.17 -5.08
C LEU A 246 -9.26 1.11 -4.57
N ASN A 247 -9.51 0.56 -3.38
CA ASN A 247 -8.63 -0.46 -2.80
C ASN A 247 -9.44 -1.62 -2.23
N TYR A 248 -9.18 -2.84 -2.70
CA TYR A 248 -9.91 -4.05 -2.34
C TYR A 248 -8.99 -5.20 -1.97
N THR A 249 -9.45 -6.12 -1.12
CA THR A 249 -8.75 -7.39 -0.86
C THR A 249 -9.57 -8.60 -1.27
N TYR A 250 -8.90 -9.69 -1.65
CA TYR A 250 -9.55 -10.98 -1.95
C TYR A 250 -10.19 -11.62 -0.72
N GLY A 251 -9.80 -11.20 0.48
CA GLY A 251 -10.30 -11.77 1.73
C GLY A 251 -9.45 -11.38 2.95
N THR A 252 -9.74 -12.00 4.08
CA THR A 252 -9.18 -11.66 5.40
C THR A 252 -8.61 -12.90 6.12
N ASN A 253 -7.87 -13.75 5.39
CA ASN A 253 -7.23 -14.99 5.92
C ASN A 253 -8.19 -15.88 6.70
N GLY A 254 -9.47 -15.92 6.30
CA GLY A 254 -10.52 -16.71 6.97
C GLY A 254 -10.98 -16.12 8.31
N ILE A 255 -10.52 -14.94 8.71
CA ILE A 255 -11.07 -14.21 9.84
C ILE A 255 -12.39 -13.58 9.38
N PRO A 256 -13.54 -13.93 9.99
CA PRO A 256 -14.82 -13.40 9.53
C PRO A 256 -14.94 -11.91 9.78
N ILE A 257 -15.45 -11.17 8.80
CA ILE A 257 -15.82 -9.76 8.99
C ILE A 257 -16.85 -9.65 10.11
N PRO A 258 -16.61 -8.76 11.11
CA PRO A 258 -17.50 -8.62 12.27
C PRO A 258 -18.91 -8.20 11.86
N LYS A 259 -19.93 -8.86 12.38
CA LYS A 259 -21.34 -8.51 12.10
C LYS A 259 -21.73 -7.12 12.56
N SER A 260 -21.02 -6.56 13.53
CA SER A 260 -21.23 -5.19 14.02
C SER A 260 -20.57 -4.12 13.14
N MET A 261 -19.68 -4.53 12.22
CA MET A 261 -18.98 -3.65 11.29
C MET A 261 -18.83 -4.38 9.93
N PRO A 262 -19.93 -4.69 9.23
CA PRO A 262 -19.90 -5.48 7.99
C PRO A 262 -19.18 -4.76 6.83
N TYR A 263 -18.97 -3.48 6.97
CA TYR A 263 -18.34 -2.55 6.03
C TYR A 263 -16.85 -2.30 6.31
N CYS A 264 -16.28 -2.94 7.32
CA CYS A 264 -14.99 -2.49 7.88
C CYS A 264 -13.75 -2.85 7.03
N VAL A 265 -13.90 -3.69 6.01
CA VAL A 265 -12.84 -4.01 5.03
C VAL A 265 -13.48 -4.14 3.66
N GLU A 266 -12.93 -3.41 2.69
CA GLU A 266 -13.34 -3.54 1.30
C GLU A 266 -12.82 -4.84 0.70
N THR A 267 -13.74 -5.64 0.19
CA THR A 267 -13.41 -6.92 -0.43
C THR A 267 -13.75 -6.93 -1.90
N LEU A 268 -13.09 -7.78 -2.67
CA LEU A 268 -13.42 -8.05 -4.07
C LEU A 268 -14.78 -8.77 -4.16
N ASP A 269 -15.86 -8.03 -3.87
CA ASP A 269 -17.23 -8.43 -4.13
C ASP A 269 -17.69 -7.84 -5.47
N LYS A 270 -18.18 -8.69 -6.37
CA LYS A 270 -18.42 -8.28 -7.76
C LYS A 270 -19.44 -7.15 -7.89
N ASP A 271 -20.54 -7.25 -7.13
CA ASP A 271 -21.63 -6.28 -7.27
C ASP A 271 -21.21 -4.92 -6.70
N THR A 272 -20.47 -4.92 -5.59
CA THR A 272 -19.90 -3.71 -4.97
C THR A 272 -18.87 -3.07 -5.90
N VAL A 273 -17.89 -3.83 -6.38
CA VAL A 273 -16.80 -3.32 -7.25
C VAL A 273 -17.37 -2.68 -8.53
N ILE A 274 -18.37 -3.32 -9.16
CA ILE A 274 -19.02 -2.76 -10.36
C ILE A 274 -19.71 -1.44 -10.03
N ALA A 275 -20.45 -1.38 -8.91
CA ALA A 275 -21.16 -0.15 -8.54
C ALA A 275 -20.18 1.00 -8.22
N ASP A 276 -19.06 0.69 -7.57
CA ASP A 276 -18.03 1.66 -7.23
C ASP A 276 -17.31 2.19 -8.48
N LEU A 277 -16.97 1.30 -9.43
CA LEU A 277 -16.36 1.70 -10.71
C LEU A 277 -17.31 2.54 -11.56
N ASP A 278 -18.57 2.12 -11.70
CA ASP A 278 -19.57 2.89 -12.43
C ASP A 278 -19.77 4.30 -11.82
N LEU A 279 -19.70 4.41 -10.48
CA LEU A 279 -19.75 5.71 -9.80
C LEU A 279 -18.46 6.51 -10.00
N ALA A 280 -17.29 5.87 -9.95
CA ALA A 280 -16.00 6.53 -10.18
C ALA A 280 -15.95 7.18 -11.57
N GLU A 281 -16.42 6.49 -12.61
CA GLU A 281 -16.53 7.00 -13.97
C GLU A 281 -17.44 8.24 -14.08
N GLU A 282 -18.47 8.35 -13.23
CA GLU A 282 -19.34 9.52 -13.21
C GLU A 282 -18.71 10.77 -12.57
N ILE A 283 -17.76 10.58 -11.62
CA ILE A 283 -17.28 11.68 -10.75
C ILE A 283 -15.81 12.04 -10.92
N ALA A 284 -15.01 11.18 -11.58
CA ALA A 284 -13.59 11.38 -11.80
C ALA A 284 -13.24 11.47 -13.29
N ASP A 285 -12.00 11.86 -13.59
CA ASP A 285 -11.43 11.91 -14.91
C ASP A 285 -10.55 10.67 -15.20
N PHE A 286 -10.15 9.94 -14.14
CA PHE A 286 -9.24 8.79 -14.18
C PHE A 286 -9.47 7.89 -12.96
N THR A 287 -9.47 6.58 -13.14
CA THR A 287 -9.76 5.62 -12.07
C THR A 287 -8.59 4.66 -11.84
N ILE A 288 -8.06 4.65 -10.60
CA ILE A 288 -7.02 3.73 -10.14
C ILE A 288 -7.65 2.67 -9.25
N VAL A 289 -7.37 1.40 -9.52
CA VAL A 289 -7.74 0.27 -8.65
C VAL A 289 -6.47 -0.36 -8.05
N CYS A 290 -6.43 -0.49 -6.74
CA CYS A 290 -5.34 -1.12 -5.99
C CYS A 290 -5.84 -2.43 -5.35
N PRO A 291 -5.89 -3.55 -6.09
CA PRO A 291 -6.36 -4.82 -5.57
C PRO A 291 -5.24 -5.58 -4.85
N HIS A 292 -5.56 -6.13 -3.69
CA HIS A 292 -4.73 -7.07 -2.95
C HIS A 292 -5.23 -8.48 -3.23
N TRP A 293 -4.63 -9.18 -4.20
CA TRP A 293 -5.19 -10.34 -4.88
C TRP A 293 -4.15 -11.36 -5.35
N GLY A 294 -4.59 -12.46 -5.97
CA GLY A 294 -3.71 -13.43 -6.62
C GLY A 294 -3.33 -14.60 -5.75
N THR A 295 -2.20 -15.21 -6.04
CA THR A 295 -1.69 -16.39 -5.34
C THR A 295 -0.26 -16.16 -4.89
N GLU A 296 0.01 -16.32 -3.59
CA GLU A 296 1.33 -16.12 -3.02
C GLU A 296 2.42 -16.91 -3.76
N TYR A 297 3.54 -16.23 -4.05
CA TYR A 297 4.79 -16.79 -4.58
C TYR A 297 4.71 -17.35 -6.01
N VAL A 298 3.71 -16.99 -6.78
CA VAL A 298 3.57 -17.31 -8.20
C VAL A 298 4.00 -16.10 -9.03
N LEU A 299 4.96 -16.28 -9.95
CA LEU A 299 5.57 -15.19 -10.73
C LEU A 299 4.75 -14.71 -11.95
N HIS A 300 3.59 -15.27 -12.16
CA HIS A 300 2.66 -14.91 -13.24
C HIS A 300 1.27 -14.78 -12.70
N HIS A 301 0.50 -13.86 -13.24
CA HIS A 301 -0.87 -13.68 -12.85
C HIS A 301 -1.72 -14.96 -13.07
N THR A 302 -2.75 -15.10 -12.30
CA THR A 302 -3.66 -16.23 -12.34
C THR A 302 -4.93 -15.89 -13.11
N SER A 303 -5.69 -16.93 -13.53
CA SER A 303 -7.01 -16.69 -14.15
C SER A 303 -8.00 -15.97 -13.22
N TYR A 304 -7.78 -16.00 -11.91
CA TYR A 304 -8.56 -15.21 -10.95
C TYR A 304 -8.31 -13.70 -11.15
N GLN A 305 -7.06 -13.30 -11.24
CA GLN A 305 -6.65 -11.92 -11.49
C GLN A 305 -7.09 -11.47 -12.90
N GLU A 306 -6.89 -12.31 -13.92
CA GLU A 306 -7.33 -12.03 -15.29
C GLU A 306 -8.86 -11.78 -15.39
N ASN A 307 -9.68 -12.56 -14.65
CA ASN A 307 -11.12 -12.36 -14.62
C ASN A 307 -11.52 -11.04 -13.95
N TRP A 308 -10.82 -10.62 -12.90
CA TRP A 308 -11.04 -9.33 -12.28
C TRP A 308 -10.57 -8.17 -13.15
N SER A 309 -9.42 -8.30 -13.82
CA SER A 309 -8.93 -7.27 -14.76
C SER A 309 -9.92 -7.00 -15.87
N LYS A 310 -10.61 -8.03 -16.37
CA LYS A 310 -11.69 -7.85 -17.36
C LYS A 310 -12.87 -7.05 -16.80
N ILE A 311 -13.26 -7.32 -15.55
CA ILE A 311 -14.33 -6.55 -14.89
C ILE A 311 -13.89 -5.09 -14.71
N PHE A 312 -12.66 -4.86 -14.25
CA PHE A 312 -12.12 -3.51 -14.09
C PHE A 312 -12.10 -2.74 -15.41
N LEU A 313 -11.62 -3.38 -16.49
CA LEU A 313 -11.60 -2.80 -17.83
C LEU A 313 -13.02 -2.49 -18.36
N GLU A 314 -13.95 -3.46 -18.23
CA GLU A 314 -15.34 -3.31 -18.67
C GLU A 314 -16.08 -2.17 -17.95
N HIS A 315 -15.66 -1.80 -16.74
CA HIS A 315 -16.27 -0.77 -15.89
C HIS A 315 -15.40 0.48 -15.71
N GLY A 316 -14.44 0.74 -16.61
CA GLY A 316 -13.80 2.03 -16.76
C GLY A 316 -12.54 2.26 -15.93
N ALA A 317 -11.95 1.24 -15.29
CA ALA A 317 -10.65 1.41 -14.65
C ALA A 317 -9.56 1.71 -15.70
N ASP A 318 -8.72 2.72 -15.44
CA ASP A 318 -7.61 3.11 -16.32
C ASP A 318 -6.28 2.52 -15.87
N LEU A 319 -6.10 2.34 -14.55
CA LEU A 319 -4.86 1.85 -13.96
C LEU A 319 -5.16 0.86 -12.83
N VAL A 320 -4.55 -0.32 -12.91
CA VAL A 320 -4.61 -1.34 -11.87
C VAL A 320 -3.19 -1.59 -11.33
N ILE A 321 -3.00 -1.49 -10.01
CA ILE A 321 -1.71 -1.78 -9.37
C ILE A 321 -1.95 -2.82 -8.27
N GLY A 322 -1.66 -4.09 -8.59
CA GLY A 322 -1.89 -5.24 -7.74
C GLY A 322 -0.77 -5.51 -6.74
N THR A 323 -1.17 -6.12 -5.62
CA THR A 323 -0.31 -6.55 -4.50
C THR A 323 -0.79 -7.91 -3.95
N HIS A 324 -0.15 -8.48 -2.96
CA HIS A 324 -0.42 -9.77 -2.30
C HIS A 324 0.42 -10.97 -2.75
N PRO A 325 0.78 -11.21 -4.04
CA PRO A 325 1.58 -12.38 -4.39
C PRO A 325 2.95 -12.45 -3.70
N HIS A 326 3.40 -11.34 -3.10
CA HIS A 326 4.72 -11.18 -2.45
C HIS A 326 5.91 -11.43 -3.37
N VAL A 327 5.64 -11.48 -4.66
CA VAL A 327 6.60 -11.57 -5.77
C VAL A 327 6.07 -10.72 -6.92
N ILE A 328 6.95 -10.34 -7.81
CA ILE A 328 6.59 -9.59 -9.01
C ILE A 328 5.84 -10.49 -10.00
N GLU A 329 4.84 -9.93 -10.66
CA GLU A 329 4.06 -10.56 -11.73
C GLU A 329 4.02 -9.68 -12.98
N ASP A 330 3.43 -10.17 -14.04
CA ASP A 330 3.35 -9.54 -15.36
C ASP A 330 2.77 -8.12 -15.29
N ILE A 331 3.12 -7.29 -16.30
CA ILE A 331 2.51 -5.99 -16.58
C ILE A 331 1.86 -6.09 -17.95
N GLU A 332 0.58 -5.76 -18.06
CA GLU A 332 -0.19 -5.81 -19.30
C GLU A 332 -0.89 -4.49 -19.59
N PHE A 333 -0.93 -4.12 -20.85
CA PHE A 333 -1.67 -2.98 -21.35
C PHE A 333 -2.87 -3.49 -22.18
N TYR A 334 -4.07 -3.14 -21.76
CA TYR A 334 -5.32 -3.51 -22.39
C TYR A 334 -5.84 -2.38 -23.25
N HIS A 335 -6.34 -2.73 -24.41
CA HIS A 335 -7.05 -1.82 -25.29
C HIS A 335 -8.31 -2.52 -25.80
N GLU A 336 -9.48 -2.14 -25.32
CA GLU A 336 -10.74 -2.75 -25.70
C GLU A 336 -11.84 -1.67 -25.82
N ASP A 337 -12.60 -1.71 -26.92
CA ASP A 337 -13.72 -0.80 -27.21
C ASP A 337 -13.39 0.72 -27.10
N GLY A 338 -12.11 1.08 -27.30
CA GLY A 338 -11.64 2.47 -27.26
C GLY A 338 -11.29 2.96 -25.86
N HIS A 339 -11.26 2.07 -24.86
CA HIS A 339 -10.77 2.29 -23.52
C HIS A 339 -9.42 1.58 -23.31
N ASP A 340 -8.51 2.26 -22.63
CA ASP A 340 -7.15 1.79 -22.31
C ASP A 340 -7.03 1.54 -20.81
N MET A 341 -6.46 0.39 -20.41
CA MET A 341 -6.15 0.10 -19.03
C MET A 341 -4.75 -0.50 -18.90
N LEU A 342 -3.93 0.07 -18.03
CA LEU A 342 -2.65 -0.51 -17.62
C LEU A 342 -2.84 -1.35 -16.35
N CYS A 343 -2.34 -2.58 -16.36
CA CYS A 343 -2.41 -3.49 -15.22
C CYS A 343 -1.01 -3.98 -14.82
N TYR A 344 -0.55 -3.59 -13.64
CA TYR A 344 0.52 -4.25 -12.91
C TYR A 344 -0.13 -5.32 -12.04
N TYR A 345 0.00 -6.60 -12.40
CA TYR A 345 -0.66 -7.67 -11.66
C TYR A 345 -0.12 -7.84 -10.24
N SER A 346 1.20 -7.70 -10.05
CA SER A 346 1.82 -7.56 -8.74
C SER A 346 3.16 -6.84 -8.86
N ILE A 347 3.36 -5.86 -8.02
CA ILE A 347 4.64 -5.15 -7.89
C ILE A 347 5.52 -5.73 -6.77
N GLY A 348 5.13 -6.87 -6.19
CA GLY A 348 5.87 -7.61 -5.17
C GLY A 348 5.96 -6.92 -3.80
N ASN A 349 6.82 -7.44 -2.94
CA ASN A 349 7.10 -6.79 -1.66
C ASN A 349 8.00 -5.57 -1.84
N PHE A 350 7.68 -4.51 -1.11
CA PHE A 350 8.62 -3.40 -0.91
C PHE A 350 9.48 -3.66 0.34
N VAL A 351 8.85 -3.97 1.47
CA VAL A 351 9.54 -4.34 2.72
C VAL A 351 9.04 -5.70 3.18
N SER A 352 9.92 -6.68 3.25
CA SER A 352 9.57 -8.01 3.78
C SER A 352 10.80 -8.80 4.23
N TRP A 353 10.65 -9.59 5.29
CA TRP A 353 11.67 -10.54 5.72
C TRP A 353 11.03 -11.83 6.23
N THR A 354 10.80 -12.77 5.34
CA THR A 354 10.27 -14.09 5.70
C THR A 354 11.29 -14.94 6.46
N SER A 355 10.81 -15.79 7.40
CA SER A 355 11.62 -16.82 8.05
C SER A 355 11.89 -18.06 7.18
N SER A 356 11.29 -18.14 5.99
CA SER A 356 11.47 -19.25 5.06
C SER A 356 12.89 -19.37 4.57
N SER A 357 13.29 -20.58 4.16
CA SER A 357 14.57 -20.87 3.55
C SER A 357 14.41 -21.78 2.34
N GLY A 358 15.29 -21.65 1.35
CA GLY A 358 15.28 -22.45 0.13
C GLY A 358 15.07 -21.60 -1.11
N LYS A 359 15.06 -22.29 -2.27
CA LYS A 359 14.92 -21.64 -3.57
C LYS A 359 13.58 -20.85 -3.65
N GLY A 360 13.66 -19.62 -4.15
CA GLY A 360 12.52 -18.72 -4.36
C GLY A 360 12.31 -17.72 -3.24
N VAL A 361 13.10 -17.77 -2.15
CA VAL A 361 13.09 -16.71 -1.13
C VAL A 361 13.63 -15.40 -1.71
N LEU A 362 14.59 -15.48 -2.64
CA LEU A 362 15.06 -14.34 -3.44
C LEU A 362 13.91 -13.56 -4.07
N ASN A 363 12.93 -14.25 -4.64
CA ASN A 363 11.82 -13.61 -5.35
C ASN A 363 10.97 -12.70 -4.44
N ARG A 364 11.00 -12.94 -3.13
CA ARG A 364 10.19 -12.22 -2.13
C ARG A 364 10.83 -10.94 -1.62
N VAL A 365 12.07 -10.66 -2.01
CA VAL A 365 12.78 -9.41 -1.65
C VAL A 365 13.05 -8.53 -2.86
N VAL A 366 12.64 -8.98 -4.05
CA VAL A 366 12.60 -8.17 -5.27
C VAL A 366 11.18 -7.69 -5.47
N GLY A 367 11.03 -6.40 -5.61
CA GLY A 367 9.77 -5.70 -5.87
C GLY A 367 9.97 -4.55 -6.84
N GLY A 368 9.03 -3.63 -6.89
CA GLY A 368 9.13 -2.45 -7.73
C GLY A 368 8.33 -1.26 -7.23
N ILE A 369 8.64 -0.10 -7.80
CA ILE A 369 7.84 1.11 -7.72
C ILE A 369 7.19 1.30 -9.08
N ALA A 370 5.87 1.18 -9.16
CA ALA A 370 5.14 1.57 -10.36
C ALA A 370 5.26 3.08 -10.53
N ASP A 371 5.58 3.54 -11.73
CA ASP A 371 5.74 4.96 -12.09
C ASP A 371 4.89 5.24 -13.33
N VAL A 372 3.83 6.04 -13.18
CA VAL A 372 2.85 6.29 -14.22
C VAL A 372 2.61 7.78 -14.36
N THR A 373 2.79 8.30 -15.56
CA THR A 373 2.42 9.68 -15.89
C THR A 373 1.06 9.72 -16.56
N ILE A 374 0.10 10.37 -15.90
CA ILE A 374 -1.24 10.66 -16.41
C ILE A 374 -1.22 12.04 -17.06
N LYS A 375 -1.84 12.18 -18.21
CA LYS A 375 -1.94 13.45 -18.93
C LYS A 375 -3.39 13.81 -19.23
N LYS A 376 -3.73 15.07 -18.98
CA LYS A 376 -4.94 15.71 -19.48
C LYS A 376 -4.55 16.63 -20.62
N ASP A 377 -4.96 16.31 -21.82
CA ASP A 377 -4.66 17.12 -23.00
C ASP A 377 -5.47 18.43 -23.03
N PHE A 378 -5.18 19.27 -24.03
CA PHE A 378 -5.86 20.56 -24.19
C PHE A 378 -7.35 20.41 -24.60
N GLU A 379 -7.80 19.22 -25.04
CA GLU A 379 -9.19 18.90 -25.35
C GLU A 379 -9.93 18.37 -24.11
N GLY A 380 -9.19 18.10 -23.04
CA GLY A 380 -9.69 17.60 -21.76
C GLY A 380 -9.73 16.08 -21.64
N LYS A 381 -9.17 15.36 -22.63
CA LYS A 381 -9.03 13.90 -22.54
C LYS A 381 -7.93 13.56 -21.55
N VAL A 382 -8.21 12.63 -20.62
CA VAL A 382 -7.24 12.08 -19.67
C VAL A 382 -6.82 10.67 -20.12
N TYR A 383 -5.52 10.39 -20.04
CA TYR A 383 -4.94 9.11 -20.46
C TYR A 383 -3.55 8.89 -19.85
N ILE A 384 -3.02 7.67 -19.90
CA ILE A 384 -1.65 7.36 -19.52
C ILE A 384 -0.71 7.83 -20.63
N GLU A 385 0.14 8.82 -20.33
CA GLU A 385 1.15 9.33 -21.26
C GLU A 385 2.37 8.42 -21.31
N SER A 386 2.80 7.94 -20.13
CA SER A 386 3.93 7.02 -19.99
C SER A 386 3.81 6.18 -18.73
N TYR A 387 4.45 5.03 -18.72
CA TYR A 387 4.57 4.20 -17.56
C TYR A 387 5.92 3.50 -17.51
N ASP A 388 6.37 3.16 -16.30
CA ASP A 388 7.59 2.41 -16.05
C ASP A 388 7.44 1.62 -14.74
N ILE A 389 8.42 0.80 -14.45
CA ILE A 389 8.58 0.12 -13.16
C ILE A 389 10.04 0.27 -12.72
N ILE A 390 10.27 0.81 -11.53
CA ILE A 390 11.61 0.91 -10.94
C ILE A 390 11.82 -0.32 -10.06
N PRO A 391 12.62 -1.31 -10.49
CA PRO A 391 12.87 -2.50 -9.69
C PRO A 391 13.58 -2.15 -8.38
N THR A 392 13.20 -2.84 -7.30
CA THR A 392 13.76 -2.64 -5.97
C THR A 392 14.21 -3.95 -5.33
N VAL A 393 15.12 -3.84 -4.36
CA VAL A 393 15.56 -4.96 -3.52
C VAL A 393 15.46 -4.56 -2.04
N CYS A 394 14.75 -5.36 -1.26
CA CYS A 394 14.78 -5.24 0.20
C CYS A 394 16.11 -5.80 0.73
N HIS A 395 16.96 -4.92 1.26
CA HIS A 395 18.25 -5.26 1.85
C HIS A 395 18.11 -5.51 3.35
N LEU A 396 18.54 -6.69 3.76
CA LEU A 396 18.42 -7.17 5.13
C LEU A 396 19.81 -7.35 5.75
N GLU A 397 20.25 -6.36 6.49
CA GLU A 397 21.51 -6.41 7.23
C GLU A 397 21.36 -5.79 8.64
N PRO A 398 20.69 -6.50 9.57
CA PRO A 398 20.28 -5.93 10.85
C PRO A 398 21.43 -5.57 11.81
N VAL A 399 22.66 -5.97 11.49
CA VAL A 399 23.81 -5.75 12.40
C VAL A 399 24.41 -4.35 12.25
N THR A 400 24.48 -3.82 11.02
CA THR A 400 25.16 -2.54 10.76
C THR A 400 24.25 -1.50 10.11
N ASN A 401 23.42 -1.92 9.15
CA ASN A 401 22.62 -1.00 8.31
C ASN A 401 21.10 -1.20 8.51
N GLY A 402 20.70 -2.18 9.31
CA GLY A 402 19.29 -2.49 9.51
C GLY A 402 18.63 -3.11 8.29
N VAL A 403 17.40 -2.69 8.02
CA VAL A 403 16.62 -3.06 6.84
C VAL A 403 16.39 -1.80 6.02
N SER A 404 16.60 -1.90 4.71
CA SER A 404 16.40 -0.76 3.80
C SER A 404 16.08 -1.25 2.39
N VAL A 405 15.28 -0.48 1.64
CA VAL A 405 14.96 -0.80 0.25
C VAL A 405 15.84 0.03 -0.67
N TYR A 406 16.44 -0.62 -1.65
CA TYR A 406 17.28 0.01 -2.67
C TYR A 406 16.63 -0.13 -4.04
N PRO A 407 16.68 0.91 -4.89
CA PRO A 407 16.52 0.72 -6.32
C PRO A 407 17.56 -0.28 -6.82
N LEU A 408 17.15 -1.25 -7.65
CA LEU A 408 18.04 -2.32 -8.11
C LEU A 408 19.23 -1.79 -8.90
N GLU A 409 19.08 -0.68 -9.63
CA GLU A 409 20.17 -0.01 -10.36
C GLU A 409 21.28 0.53 -9.44
N LEU A 410 20.94 0.85 -8.18
CA LEU A 410 21.88 1.30 -7.15
C LEU A 410 22.38 0.15 -6.26
N TYR A 411 21.84 -1.06 -6.44
CA TYR A 411 22.18 -2.22 -5.63
C TYR A 411 23.47 -2.87 -6.16
N THR A 412 24.46 -3.03 -5.28
CA THR A 412 25.80 -3.51 -5.68
C THR A 412 26.01 -4.98 -5.29
N GLU A 413 27.00 -5.63 -5.92
CA GLU A 413 27.46 -6.97 -5.54
C GLU A 413 27.87 -7.04 -4.05
N GLU A 414 28.49 -5.98 -3.54
CA GLU A 414 28.88 -5.90 -2.12
C GLU A 414 27.67 -5.92 -1.20
N LEU A 415 26.65 -5.13 -1.50
CA LEU A 415 25.36 -5.15 -0.78
C LEU A 415 24.71 -6.53 -0.88
N ALA A 416 24.68 -7.14 -2.05
CA ALA A 416 24.11 -8.48 -2.24
C ALA A 416 24.80 -9.55 -1.38
N LEU A 417 26.12 -9.49 -1.24
CA LEU A 417 26.87 -10.41 -0.36
C LEU A 417 26.57 -10.20 1.13
N GLN A 418 26.21 -9.00 1.54
CA GLN A 418 25.88 -8.66 2.91
C GLN A 418 24.43 -9.00 3.26
N ASN A 419 23.54 -9.05 2.27
CA ASN A 419 22.14 -9.35 2.49
C ASN A 419 21.91 -10.72 3.12
N LYS A 420 21.15 -10.75 4.22
CA LYS A 420 20.84 -11.99 4.98
C LYS A 420 20.14 -13.05 4.15
N ILE A 421 19.43 -12.65 3.10
CA ILE A 421 18.77 -13.59 2.18
C ILE A 421 19.77 -14.55 1.53
N SER A 422 21.03 -14.15 1.29
CA SER A 422 22.07 -15.04 0.78
C SER A 422 22.30 -16.30 1.63
N LYS A 423 21.94 -16.24 2.91
CA LYS A 423 22.00 -17.38 3.85
C LYS A 423 20.73 -18.23 3.86
N GLN A 424 19.59 -17.64 3.46
CA GLN A 424 18.30 -18.32 3.38
C GLN A 424 18.09 -18.96 2.00
N ASP A 425 18.58 -18.29 0.94
CA ASP A 425 18.52 -18.75 -0.45
C ASP A 425 19.89 -18.57 -1.11
N SER A 426 20.58 -19.67 -1.36
CA SER A 426 21.91 -19.65 -1.99
C SER A 426 21.92 -19.14 -3.44
N SER A 427 20.76 -18.99 -4.06
CA SER A 427 20.62 -18.37 -5.38
C SER A 427 20.56 -16.83 -5.31
N PHE A 428 20.52 -16.22 -4.12
CA PHE A 428 20.49 -14.78 -4.00
C PHE A 428 21.83 -14.16 -4.41
N THR A 429 21.83 -13.51 -5.56
CA THR A 429 22.91 -12.72 -6.14
C THR A 429 22.33 -11.53 -6.88
N LEU A 430 23.10 -10.48 -7.11
CA LEU A 430 22.67 -9.33 -7.92
C LEU A 430 22.26 -9.78 -9.34
N ASP A 431 23.05 -10.69 -9.97
CA ASP A 431 22.74 -11.23 -11.29
C ASP A 431 21.36 -11.92 -11.32
N ASN A 432 21.04 -12.71 -10.29
CA ASN A 432 19.75 -13.40 -10.23
C ASN A 432 18.58 -12.47 -9.91
N CYS A 433 18.80 -11.38 -9.16
CA CYS A 433 17.79 -10.32 -9.00
C CYS A 433 17.50 -9.65 -10.36
N ASN A 434 18.55 -9.30 -11.11
CA ASN A 434 18.39 -8.73 -12.46
C ASN A 434 17.73 -9.73 -13.42
N ALA A 435 18.11 -11.01 -13.37
CA ALA A 435 17.51 -12.05 -14.20
C ALA A 435 16.01 -12.23 -13.90
N LEU A 436 15.60 -12.20 -12.63
CA LEU A 436 14.19 -12.25 -12.24
C LEU A 436 13.39 -11.09 -12.83
N VAL A 437 13.90 -9.86 -12.70
CA VAL A 437 13.27 -8.66 -13.27
C VAL A 437 13.17 -8.78 -14.80
N GLN A 438 14.24 -9.22 -15.45
CA GLN A 438 14.25 -9.42 -16.91
C GLN A 438 13.26 -10.51 -17.35
N ASP A 439 13.14 -11.60 -16.60
CA ASP A 439 12.22 -12.70 -16.92
C ASP A 439 10.75 -12.29 -16.79
N VAL A 440 10.41 -11.48 -15.77
CA VAL A 440 9.03 -11.10 -15.49
C VAL A 440 8.64 -9.80 -16.21
N TRP A 441 9.49 -8.77 -16.19
CA TRP A 441 9.15 -7.44 -16.71
C TRP A 441 9.90 -7.06 -18.00
N GLY A 442 10.93 -7.82 -18.42
CA GLY A 442 11.82 -7.44 -19.54
C GLY A 442 11.15 -7.30 -20.91
N GLY A 443 9.92 -7.80 -21.05
CA GLY A 443 9.08 -7.56 -22.23
C GLY A 443 8.15 -6.36 -22.08
N SER A 444 7.98 -5.84 -20.87
CA SER A 444 7.03 -4.76 -20.53
C SER A 444 7.67 -3.38 -20.56
N CYS A 445 9.00 -3.28 -20.41
CA CYS A 445 9.73 -2.01 -20.36
C CYS A 445 9.95 -1.33 -21.74
N GLU A 446 9.60 -1.98 -22.87
CA GLU A 446 9.54 -1.32 -24.17
C GLU A 446 8.10 -0.90 -24.49
N MET A 447 7.74 0.31 -24.06
CA MET A 447 6.44 0.90 -24.39
C MET A 447 6.22 0.92 -25.89
N LYS A 448 5.30 0.10 -26.36
CA LYS A 448 4.67 0.29 -27.65
C LYS A 448 3.22 0.69 -27.40
N PHE A 449 2.98 2.00 -27.24
CA PHE A 449 1.62 2.46 -27.51
C PHE A 449 1.27 2.02 -28.93
N PRO A 450 0.07 1.47 -29.17
CA PRO A 450 -0.38 1.25 -30.53
C PRO A 450 -0.26 2.60 -31.24
N GLU A 451 0.48 2.63 -32.38
CA GLU A 451 0.55 3.83 -33.20
C GLU A 451 -0.90 4.22 -33.52
N THR A 452 -1.31 5.38 -33.02
CA THR A 452 -2.63 5.94 -33.33
C THR A 452 -2.73 6.16 -34.84
N GLU A 453 -3.53 5.31 -35.54
CA GLU A 453 -3.86 5.48 -36.95
C GLU A 453 -4.58 6.82 -37.24
#